data_54ada36b64e72f8d8fe9d0d9601ebaac
#
_entry.id   54ada36b64e72f8d8fe9d0d9601ebaac
#
_cell.length_a   1.000
_cell.length_b   1.000
_cell.length_c   1.000
_cell.angle_alpha   90.00
_cell.angle_beta   90.00
_cell.angle_gamma   90.00
#
_symmetry.space_group_name_H-M   'P 1'
#
loop_
_entity.id
_entity.type
_entity.pdbx_description
1 polymer ?
#
loop_
_entity_poly.entity_id
_entity_poly.type
_entity_poly.pdbx_seq_one_letter_code
_entity_poly.pdbx_strand_id
1 'polypeptide(L)'
;MILFLLLNCVIIKAQFLDTLHEVFNNKSNIDARLESRNSFINNQIISVSGLRLGVAFQRKLRVGGGVSWLRSDFKDNFLVQNESGETKDITKYLKLVYLAYYVDFVFYKTKRWQLSVPIQAGSGFSWWQVNKAYSFNSPEKKYFLFLYEPGITAQFKATKWFGFGADVAYRFTLKNNKKIGEKLNSPTYSFKILIWFDQLYYDLFPKSKVTKKYGPAVW
;
A
#
# COMPACT_ATOMS: atom_id res chain seq x y z
N MET A 1 -0.93 39.99 -0.34
CA MET A 1 -1.30 38.63 -0.81
C MET A 1 -0.40 37.52 -0.24
N ILE A 2 0.93 37.65 -0.32
CA ILE A 2 1.89 36.64 0.19
C ILE A 2 1.78 36.45 1.72
N LEU A 3 1.67 37.52 2.50
CA LEU A 3 1.51 37.47 3.96
C LEU A 3 0.25 36.72 4.39
N PHE A 4 -0.86 36.91 3.67
CA PHE A 4 -2.11 36.21 3.92
C PHE A 4 -2.03 34.69 3.63
N LEU A 5 -1.28 34.29 2.59
CA LEU A 5 -0.99 32.89 2.29
C LEU A 5 -0.09 32.24 3.35
N LEU A 6 0.92 32.95 3.84
CA LEU A 6 1.80 32.48 4.91
C LEU A 6 1.05 32.31 6.23
N LEU A 7 0.17 33.24 6.59
CA LEU A 7 -0.66 33.15 7.80
C LEU A 7 -1.61 31.93 7.76
N ASN A 8 -2.25 31.67 6.63
CA ASN A 8 -3.09 30.49 6.46
C ASN A 8 -2.29 29.19 6.56
N CYS A 9 -1.06 29.12 6.02
CA CYS A 9 -0.19 27.96 6.16
C CYS A 9 0.19 27.68 7.62
N VAL A 10 0.41 28.72 8.45
CA VAL A 10 0.75 28.55 9.88
C VAL A 10 -0.46 28.04 10.67
N ILE A 11 -1.65 28.58 10.41
CA ILE A 11 -2.89 28.15 11.07
C ILE A 11 -3.23 26.70 10.73
N ILE A 12 -3.07 26.31 9.46
CA ILE A 12 -3.30 24.93 9.02
C ILE A 12 -2.31 23.96 9.69
N LYS A 13 -1.04 24.36 9.85
CA LYS A 13 -0.03 23.54 10.57
C LYS A 13 -0.38 23.37 12.05
N ALA A 14 -0.79 24.42 12.74
CA ALA A 14 -1.17 24.35 14.15
C ALA A 14 -2.35 23.42 14.36
N GLN A 15 -3.43 23.59 13.59
CA GLN A 15 -4.61 22.72 13.67
C GLN A 15 -4.29 21.25 13.34
N PHE A 16 -3.39 21.00 12.39
CA PHE A 16 -2.97 19.64 12.06
C PHE A 16 -2.19 18.98 13.19
N LEU A 17 -1.26 19.70 13.83
CA LEU A 17 -0.48 19.20 14.97
C LEU A 17 -1.36 18.93 16.20
N ASP A 18 -2.30 19.80 16.51
CA ASP A 18 -3.26 19.61 17.62
C ASP A 18 -4.13 18.38 17.36
N THR A 19 -4.60 18.21 16.12
CA THR A 19 -5.38 17.03 15.73
C THR A 19 -4.55 15.74 15.87
N LEU A 20 -3.26 15.76 15.49
CA LEU A 20 -2.39 14.61 15.67
C LEU A 20 -2.18 14.27 17.16
N HIS A 21 -1.92 15.27 18.00
CA HIS A 21 -1.74 15.07 19.43
C HIS A 21 -2.99 14.48 20.09
N GLU A 22 -4.17 14.99 19.75
CA GLU A 22 -5.45 14.43 20.20
C GLU A 22 -5.65 12.99 19.75
N VAL A 23 -5.30 12.68 18.50
CA VAL A 23 -5.46 11.35 17.91
C VAL A 23 -4.54 10.32 18.58
N PHE A 24 -3.28 10.68 18.92
CA PHE A 24 -2.33 9.77 19.56
C PHE A 24 -2.66 9.48 21.03
N ASN A 25 -3.32 10.40 21.73
CA ASN A 25 -3.71 10.22 23.15
C ASN A 25 -4.92 9.30 23.33
N ASN A 26 -5.58 8.89 22.26
CA ASN A 26 -6.76 8.06 22.31
C ASN A 26 -6.47 6.57 22.04
N LYS A 27 -7.47 5.72 22.33
CA LYS A 27 -7.37 4.26 22.14
C LYS A 27 -7.02 3.92 20.70
N SER A 28 -5.99 3.10 20.55
CA SER A 28 -5.55 2.55 19.26
C SER A 28 -6.15 1.16 19.02
N ASN A 29 -6.36 0.81 17.76
CA ASN A 29 -6.82 -0.49 17.31
C ASN A 29 -5.81 -1.11 16.35
N ILE A 30 -5.73 -2.42 16.33
CA ILE A 30 -4.92 -3.14 15.35
C ILE A 30 -5.59 -3.05 13.99
N ASP A 31 -4.82 -2.71 12.98
CA ASP A 31 -5.22 -2.65 11.58
C ASP A 31 -4.45 -3.72 10.81
N ALA A 32 -5.17 -4.74 10.33
CA ALA A 32 -4.59 -5.81 9.52
C ALA A 32 -5.33 -5.84 8.17
N ARG A 33 -4.58 -5.85 7.06
CA ARG A 33 -5.14 -5.81 5.72
C ARG A 33 -4.39 -6.71 4.77
N LEU A 34 -5.16 -7.41 3.93
CA LEU A 34 -4.68 -8.00 2.70
C LEU A 34 -4.95 -7.02 1.56
N GLU A 35 -3.95 -6.75 0.77
CA GLU A 35 -4.08 -5.84 -0.37
C GLU A 35 -3.71 -6.54 -1.68
N SER A 36 -4.44 -6.17 -2.72
CA SER A 36 -4.10 -6.50 -4.09
C SER A 36 -4.28 -5.23 -4.92
N ARG A 37 -3.18 -4.74 -5.47
CA ARG A 37 -3.15 -3.52 -6.30
C ARG A 37 -2.78 -3.89 -7.71
N ASN A 38 -3.50 -3.32 -8.65
CA ASN A 38 -3.19 -3.44 -10.07
C ASN A 38 -2.45 -2.20 -10.54
N SER A 39 -1.60 -2.37 -11.51
CA SER A 39 -0.75 -1.33 -12.10
C SER A 39 -0.49 -1.65 -13.56
N PHE A 40 0.04 -0.70 -14.30
CA PHE A 40 0.40 -0.91 -15.71
C PHE A 40 1.91 -0.79 -15.87
N ILE A 41 2.51 -1.79 -16.52
CA ILE A 41 3.91 -1.74 -16.96
C ILE A 41 3.93 -2.11 -18.44
N ASN A 42 4.40 -1.19 -19.30
CA ASN A 42 4.44 -1.40 -20.75
C ASN A 42 3.10 -1.96 -21.31
N ASN A 43 1.96 -1.31 -20.99
CA ASN A 43 0.61 -1.72 -21.36
C ASN A 43 0.18 -3.12 -20.88
N GLN A 44 0.95 -3.78 -20.00
CA GLN A 44 0.54 -5.02 -19.35
C GLN A 44 0.04 -4.73 -17.95
N ILE A 45 -1.11 -5.31 -17.60
CA ILE A 45 -1.65 -5.22 -16.23
C ILE A 45 -0.83 -6.15 -15.34
N ILE A 46 -0.27 -5.59 -14.28
CA ILE A 46 0.40 -6.33 -13.22
C ILE A 46 -0.35 -6.22 -11.91
N SER A 47 -0.24 -7.24 -11.08
CA SER A 47 -0.83 -7.25 -9.74
C SER A 47 0.26 -7.40 -8.68
N VAL A 48 0.26 -6.49 -7.72
CA VAL A 48 1.11 -6.53 -6.52
C VAL A 48 0.21 -6.87 -5.35
N SER A 49 0.49 -7.99 -4.68
CA SER A 49 -0.19 -8.38 -3.44
C SER A 49 0.65 -7.99 -2.24
N GLY A 50 -0.01 -7.76 -1.10
CA GLY A 50 0.67 -7.42 0.15
C GLY A 50 -0.14 -7.76 1.38
N LEU A 51 0.58 -7.97 2.47
CA LEU A 51 0.05 -8.07 3.82
C LEU A 51 0.52 -6.84 4.61
N ARG A 52 -0.40 -6.14 5.24
CA ARG A 52 -0.11 -4.97 6.09
C ARG A 52 -0.60 -5.17 7.50
N LEU A 53 0.21 -4.72 8.44
CA LEU A 53 -0.11 -4.67 9.85
C LEU A 53 0.22 -3.27 10.36
N GLY A 54 -0.63 -2.73 11.21
CA GLY A 54 -0.43 -1.41 11.76
C GLY A 54 -1.36 -1.10 12.92
N VAL A 55 -1.34 0.15 13.29
CA VAL A 55 -2.16 0.70 14.36
C VAL A 55 -3.03 1.82 13.78
N ALA A 56 -4.31 1.77 14.09
CA ALA A 56 -5.28 2.79 13.73
C ALA A 56 -5.66 3.59 14.99
N PHE A 57 -5.40 4.88 14.98
CA PHE A 57 -5.78 5.82 16.02
C PHE A 57 -7.12 6.46 15.66
N GLN A 58 -8.16 6.20 16.44
CA GLN A 58 -9.56 6.67 16.21
C GLN A 58 -10.07 6.44 14.77
N ARG A 59 -9.45 5.55 14.01
CA ARG A 59 -9.65 5.39 12.55
C ARG A 59 -9.47 6.69 11.74
N LYS A 60 -8.81 7.72 12.31
CA LYS A 60 -8.43 8.96 11.62
C LYS A 60 -7.01 8.88 11.05
N LEU A 61 -6.10 8.27 11.80
CA LEU A 61 -4.72 8.06 11.38
C LEU A 61 -4.38 6.58 11.51
N ARG A 62 -3.78 6.02 10.49
CA ARG A 62 -3.27 4.65 10.48
C ARG A 62 -1.79 4.67 10.11
N VAL A 63 -1.00 3.95 10.88
CA VAL A 63 0.45 3.85 10.65
C VAL A 63 0.85 2.40 10.76
N GLY A 64 1.66 1.93 9.86
CA GLY A 64 2.09 0.54 9.90
C GLY A 64 3.11 0.18 8.84
N GLY A 65 3.37 -1.11 8.76
CA GLY A 65 4.25 -1.71 7.78
C GLY A 65 3.67 -3.00 7.22
N GLY A 66 4.35 -3.53 6.22
CA GLY A 66 3.94 -4.78 5.61
C GLY A 66 4.93 -5.30 4.58
N VAL A 67 4.59 -6.40 3.96
CA VAL A 67 5.35 -7.01 2.86
C VAL A 67 4.50 -7.00 1.62
N SER A 68 5.09 -6.62 0.50
CA SER A 68 4.43 -6.61 -0.80
C SER A 68 5.29 -7.36 -1.82
N TRP A 69 4.62 -8.08 -2.72
CA TRP A 69 5.28 -8.87 -3.77
C TRP A 69 4.51 -8.82 -5.08
N LEU A 70 5.23 -8.95 -6.19
CA LEU A 70 4.63 -9.07 -7.50
C LEU A 70 3.98 -10.45 -7.65
N ARG A 71 2.66 -10.47 -7.90
CA ARG A 71 1.89 -11.71 -8.09
C ARG A 71 1.80 -12.11 -9.56
N SER A 72 1.63 -11.13 -10.44
CA SER A 72 1.50 -11.37 -11.87
C SER A 72 2.85 -11.66 -12.52
N ASP A 73 2.82 -12.42 -13.59
CA ASP A 73 3.99 -12.68 -14.43
C ASP A 73 4.18 -11.52 -15.42
N PHE A 74 5.05 -10.58 -15.10
CA PHE A 74 5.51 -9.61 -16.09
C PHE A 74 6.68 -10.19 -16.86
N LYS A 75 6.52 -10.30 -18.18
CA LYS A 75 7.50 -10.90 -19.09
C LYS A 75 8.12 -9.83 -19.97
N ASP A 76 9.42 -9.96 -20.22
CA ASP A 76 10.13 -9.18 -21.24
C ASP A 76 11.10 -10.09 -21.97
N ASN A 77 11.22 -9.89 -23.28
CA ASN A 77 12.12 -10.68 -24.12
C ASN A 77 13.46 -9.96 -24.23
N PHE A 78 14.52 -10.70 -24.00
CA PHE A 78 15.89 -10.21 -24.07
C PHE A 78 16.64 -11.00 -25.14
N LEU A 79 17.26 -10.29 -26.07
CA LEU A 79 18.19 -10.85 -27.01
C LEU A 79 19.52 -11.10 -26.29
N VAL A 80 19.90 -12.35 -26.16
CA VAL A 80 21.18 -12.75 -25.58
C VAL A 80 22.02 -13.40 -26.66
N GLN A 81 23.22 -12.89 -26.87
CA GLN A 81 24.17 -13.43 -27.82
C GLN A 81 25.01 -14.53 -27.14
N ASN A 82 25.01 -15.74 -27.67
CA ASN A 82 25.85 -16.84 -27.20
C ASN A 82 27.32 -16.62 -27.58
N GLU A 83 28.23 -17.33 -26.95
CA GLU A 83 29.67 -17.31 -27.29
C GLU A 83 29.95 -17.64 -28.74
N SER A 84 29.07 -18.37 -29.42
CA SER A 84 29.09 -18.68 -30.85
C SER A 84 28.54 -17.58 -31.76
N GLY A 85 28.12 -16.41 -31.21
CA GLY A 85 27.61 -15.30 -32.01
C GLY A 85 26.12 -15.40 -32.38
N GLU A 86 25.45 -16.51 -32.04
CA GLU A 86 24.03 -16.68 -32.31
C GLU A 86 23.18 -15.89 -31.31
N THR A 87 22.20 -15.14 -31.81
CA THR A 87 21.25 -14.38 -31.00
C THR A 87 20.04 -15.25 -30.63
N LYS A 88 19.83 -15.49 -29.35
CA LYS A 88 18.68 -16.24 -28.82
C LYS A 88 17.76 -15.36 -28.02
N ASP A 89 16.47 -15.45 -28.32
CA ASP A 89 15.42 -14.81 -27.51
C ASP A 89 15.20 -15.55 -26.19
N ILE A 90 15.43 -14.86 -25.07
CA ILE A 90 15.19 -15.41 -23.74
C ILE A 90 14.11 -14.60 -23.06
N THR A 91 13.01 -15.25 -22.69
CA THR A 91 11.94 -14.64 -21.89
C THR A 91 12.36 -14.61 -20.43
N LYS A 92 12.40 -13.40 -19.85
CA LYS A 92 12.66 -13.19 -18.42
C LYS A 92 11.41 -12.69 -17.71
N TYR A 93 11.25 -13.09 -16.45
CA TYR A 93 10.15 -12.72 -15.56
C TYR A 93 10.64 -11.72 -14.52
N LEU A 94 9.96 -10.58 -14.41
CA LEU A 94 10.24 -9.64 -13.34
C LEU A 94 9.71 -10.20 -12.01
N LYS A 95 10.55 -10.17 -11.00
CA LYS A 95 10.22 -10.44 -9.59
C LYS A 95 10.48 -9.21 -8.76
N LEU A 96 9.62 -9.00 -7.78
CA LEU A 96 9.63 -7.83 -6.92
C LEU A 96 9.13 -8.20 -5.53
N VAL A 97 9.90 -7.87 -4.50
CA VAL A 97 9.51 -7.98 -3.09
C VAL A 97 10.01 -6.76 -2.33
N TYR A 98 9.15 -6.14 -1.53
CA TYR A 98 9.54 -4.99 -0.72
C TYR A 98 8.77 -4.92 0.60
N LEU A 99 9.43 -4.35 1.59
CA LEU A 99 8.81 -3.89 2.83
C LEU A 99 8.11 -2.56 2.56
N ALA A 100 6.86 -2.47 2.93
CA ALA A 100 6.06 -1.26 2.80
C ALA A 100 5.88 -0.60 4.16
N TYR A 101 6.05 0.71 4.24
CA TYR A 101 5.73 1.55 5.38
C TYR A 101 4.65 2.52 4.94
N TYR A 102 3.60 2.68 5.71
CA TYR A 102 2.50 3.54 5.32
C TYR A 102 1.98 4.41 6.44
N VAL A 103 1.52 5.58 6.05
CA VAL A 103 0.70 6.50 6.85
C VAL A 103 -0.57 6.77 6.03
N ASP A 104 -1.73 6.59 6.64
CA ASP A 104 -3.02 6.78 5.98
C ASP A 104 -3.85 7.76 6.84
N PHE A 105 -4.06 8.95 6.31
CA PHE A 105 -4.78 10.03 6.99
C PHE A 105 -6.19 10.18 6.45
N VAL A 106 -7.18 10.07 7.33
CA VAL A 106 -8.60 10.24 7.01
C VAL A 106 -8.96 11.71 7.15
N PHE A 107 -9.27 12.36 6.03
CA PHE A 107 -9.65 13.76 5.99
C PHE A 107 -11.17 14.00 5.92
N TYR A 108 -11.92 13.01 5.49
CA TYR A 108 -13.38 13.07 5.44
C TYR A 108 -14.00 11.79 5.96
N LYS A 109 -14.99 11.92 6.86
CA LYS A 109 -15.63 10.77 7.49
C LYS A 109 -17.08 11.07 7.80
N THR A 110 -17.98 10.20 7.35
CA THR A 110 -19.40 10.20 7.67
C THR A 110 -19.82 8.84 8.24
N LYS A 111 -21.10 8.63 8.49
CA LYS A 111 -21.64 7.33 8.95
C LYS A 111 -21.38 6.18 7.94
N ARG A 112 -21.26 6.47 6.65
CA ARG A 112 -21.09 5.47 5.58
C ARG A 112 -19.83 5.65 4.74
N TRP A 113 -19.32 6.88 4.61
CA TRP A 113 -18.19 7.20 3.74
C TRP A 113 -16.97 7.60 4.54
N GLN A 114 -15.83 7.16 4.08
CA GLN A 114 -14.53 7.58 4.58
C GLN A 114 -13.60 7.83 3.40
N LEU A 115 -12.98 9.01 3.36
CA LEU A 115 -11.96 9.37 2.40
C LEU A 115 -10.64 9.58 3.13
N SER A 116 -9.58 9.03 2.57
CA SER A 116 -8.24 9.12 3.17
C SER A 116 -7.14 9.28 2.13
N VAL A 117 -6.01 9.81 2.57
CA VAL A 117 -4.78 9.96 1.78
C VAL A 117 -3.73 9.00 2.33
N PRO A 118 -3.58 7.80 1.75
CA PRO A 118 -2.48 6.93 2.06
C PRO A 118 -1.20 7.43 1.40
N ILE A 119 -0.13 7.48 2.18
CA ILE A 119 1.24 7.71 1.72
C ILE A 119 2.04 6.47 2.08
N GLN A 120 2.65 5.84 1.10
CA GLN A 120 3.45 4.65 1.30
C GLN A 120 4.87 4.87 0.79
N ALA A 121 5.85 4.41 1.55
CA ALA A 121 7.21 4.20 1.12
C ALA A 121 7.51 2.69 1.13
N GLY A 122 8.32 2.22 0.20
CA GLY A 122 8.71 0.82 0.13
C GLY A 122 10.19 0.63 -0.14
N SER A 123 10.82 -0.30 0.56
CA SER A 123 12.22 -0.67 0.36
C SER A 123 12.36 -2.18 0.18
N GLY A 124 13.09 -2.61 -0.84
CA GLY A 124 13.21 -4.03 -1.16
C GLY A 124 14.11 -4.33 -2.33
N PHE A 125 13.77 -5.37 -3.08
CA PHE A 125 14.57 -5.85 -4.20
C PHE A 125 13.72 -6.21 -5.40
N SER A 126 14.28 -5.98 -6.59
CA SER A 126 13.73 -6.42 -7.86
C SER A 126 14.81 -7.18 -8.64
N TRP A 127 14.43 -8.18 -9.41
CA TRP A 127 15.33 -8.96 -10.25
C TRP A 127 14.59 -9.59 -11.43
N TRP A 128 15.35 -9.95 -12.46
CA TRP A 128 14.86 -10.72 -13.58
C TRP A 128 15.15 -12.20 -13.36
N GLN A 129 14.22 -13.07 -13.68
CA GLN A 129 14.36 -14.52 -13.56
C GLN A 129 14.01 -15.20 -14.88
N VAL A 130 14.88 -16.09 -15.35
CA VAL A 130 14.70 -16.82 -16.62
C VAL A 130 13.64 -17.92 -16.51
N ASN A 131 13.42 -18.49 -15.31
CA ASN A 131 12.47 -19.58 -15.10
C ASN A 131 11.42 -19.19 -14.07
N LYS A 132 10.17 -19.70 -14.23
CA LYS A 132 9.04 -19.41 -13.32
C LYS A 132 9.23 -19.96 -11.89
N ALA A 133 10.18 -20.88 -11.67
CA ALA A 133 10.39 -21.47 -10.36
C ALA A 133 10.76 -20.39 -9.31
N TYR A 134 10.01 -20.38 -8.21
CA TYR A 134 10.28 -19.52 -7.08
C TYR A 134 11.57 -19.97 -6.39
N SER A 135 12.69 -19.35 -6.71
CA SER A 135 13.92 -19.54 -5.97
C SER A 135 14.46 -18.20 -5.50
N PHE A 136 14.46 -17.98 -4.19
CA PHE A 136 15.19 -16.87 -3.58
C PHE A 136 16.70 -16.95 -3.80
N ASN A 137 17.20 -18.14 -4.16
CA ASN A 137 18.60 -18.45 -4.41
C ASN A 137 19.00 -18.37 -5.88
N SER A 138 18.22 -17.64 -6.70
CA SER A 138 18.62 -17.40 -8.08
C SER A 138 19.95 -16.65 -8.15
N PRO A 139 20.91 -17.06 -8.97
CA PRO A 139 22.19 -16.37 -9.16
C PRO A 139 22.03 -15.01 -9.85
N GLU A 140 20.83 -14.65 -10.29
CA GLU A 140 20.58 -13.39 -10.99
C GLU A 140 20.77 -12.17 -10.05
N LYS A 141 21.34 -11.11 -10.61
CA LYS A 141 21.63 -9.87 -9.88
C LYS A 141 20.35 -9.23 -9.35
N LYS A 142 20.26 -9.10 -8.03
CA LYS A 142 19.19 -8.38 -7.36
C LYS A 142 19.54 -6.90 -7.25
N TYR A 143 18.58 -6.04 -7.55
CA TYR A 143 18.72 -4.59 -7.49
C TYR A 143 17.89 -4.03 -6.36
N PHE A 144 18.50 -3.19 -5.54
CA PHE A 144 17.78 -2.50 -4.48
C PHE A 144 16.71 -1.60 -5.08
N LEU A 145 15.52 -1.66 -4.51
CA LEU A 145 14.35 -0.90 -4.89
C LEU A 145 13.95 0.03 -3.73
N PHE A 146 13.73 1.30 -4.06
CA PHE A 146 13.04 2.23 -3.17
C PHE A 146 11.93 2.93 -3.94
N LEU A 147 10.72 2.87 -3.39
CA LEU A 147 9.53 3.43 -4.03
C LEU A 147 8.74 4.31 -3.08
N TYR A 148 7.94 5.20 -3.67
CA TYR A 148 7.02 6.10 -2.98
C TYR A 148 5.66 6.07 -3.71
N GLU A 149 4.58 5.85 -2.97
CA GLU A 149 3.23 5.73 -3.53
C GLU A 149 2.25 6.61 -2.75
N PRO A 150 2.03 7.87 -3.16
CA PRO A 150 0.92 8.69 -2.68
C PRO A 150 -0.37 8.27 -3.38
N GLY A 151 -1.50 8.36 -2.66
CA GLY A 151 -2.78 7.97 -3.23
C GLY A 151 -3.98 8.59 -2.52
N ILE A 152 -5.16 8.23 -3.01
CA ILE A 152 -6.46 8.56 -2.40
C ILE A 152 -7.26 7.27 -2.29
N THR A 153 -7.88 7.06 -1.14
CA THR A 153 -8.74 5.92 -0.86
C THR A 153 -10.13 6.39 -0.49
N ALA A 154 -11.13 5.81 -1.11
CA ALA A 154 -12.54 5.94 -0.74
C ALA A 154 -13.03 4.60 -0.17
N GLN A 155 -13.73 4.66 0.96
CA GLN A 155 -14.32 3.49 1.60
C GLN A 155 -15.80 3.75 1.85
N PHE A 156 -16.63 2.75 1.56
CA PHE A 156 -18.07 2.77 1.79
C PHE A 156 -18.45 1.65 2.75
N LYS A 157 -19.07 2.01 3.85
CA LYS A 157 -19.59 1.09 4.86
C LYS A 157 -21.00 0.67 4.50
N ALA A 158 -21.15 -0.56 4.00
CA ALA A 158 -22.44 -1.11 3.63
C ALA A 158 -23.24 -1.57 4.88
N THR A 159 -22.58 -2.28 5.80
CA THR A 159 -23.13 -2.72 7.07
C THR A 159 -22.21 -2.33 8.23
N LYS A 160 -22.55 -2.69 9.49
CA LYS A 160 -21.71 -2.39 10.66
C LYS A 160 -20.29 -2.94 10.54
N TRP A 161 -20.11 -4.10 9.94
CA TRP A 161 -18.85 -4.85 9.88
C TRP A 161 -18.33 -5.13 8.46
N PHE A 162 -19.08 -4.72 7.41
CA PHE A 162 -18.74 -4.99 6.02
C PHE A 162 -18.85 -3.75 5.15
N GLY A 163 -17.92 -3.62 4.20
CA GLY A 163 -17.91 -2.52 3.24
C GLY A 163 -17.02 -2.76 2.03
N PHE A 164 -16.96 -1.76 1.19
CA PHE A 164 -16.16 -1.72 -0.03
C PHE A 164 -15.17 -0.57 0.02
N GLY A 165 -14.05 -0.74 -0.65
CA GLY A 165 -13.06 0.31 -0.82
C GLY A 165 -12.51 0.34 -2.23
N ALA A 166 -12.13 1.53 -2.67
CA ALA A 166 -11.37 1.74 -3.90
C ALA A 166 -10.23 2.70 -3.61
N ASP A 167 -9.08 2.47 -4.21
CA ASP A 167 -7.95 3.39 -4.15
C ASP A 167 -7.31 3.59 -5.52
N VAL A 168 -6.81 4.80 -5.68
CA VAL A 168 -5.98 5.21 -6.80
C VAL A 168 -4.72 5.86 -6.24
N ALA A 169 -3.57 5.47 -6.74
CA ALA A 169 -2.29 6.01 -6.32
C ALA A 169 -1.34 6.08 -7.53
N TYR A 170 -0.19 6.70 -7.35
CA TYR A 170 0.86 6.70 -8.35
C TYR A 170 2.16 6.20 -7.72
N ARG A 171 2.80 5.22 -8.36
CA ARG A 171 4.07 4.65 -7.93
C ARG A 171 5.21 5.41 -8.56
N PHE A 172 6.06 5.99 -7.72
CA PHE A 172 7.34 6.57 -8.09
C PHE A 172 8.46 5.64 -7.61
N THR A 173 9.28 5.18 -8.54
CA THR A 173 10.48 4.41 -8.21
C THR A 173 11.66 5.35 -8.09
N LEU A 174 12.10 5.60 -6.85
CA LEU A 174 13.14 6.56 -6.55
C LEU A 174 14.54 5.97 -6.71
N LYS A 175 14.68 4.65 -6.47
CA LYS A 175 15.94 3.92 -6.64
C LYS A 175 15.68 2.51 -7.14
N ASN A 176 16.27 2.17 -8.28
CA ASN A 176 16.33 0.83 -8.85
C ASN A 176 17.35 0.82 -10.01
N ASN A 177 17.55 -0.34 -10.67
CA ASN A 177 18.19 -0.36 -11.97
C ASN A 177 17.36 0.49 -12.96
N LYS A 178 18.02 1.40 -13.71
CA LYS A 178 17.34 2.31 -14.65
C LYS A 178 16.34 1.60 -15.56
N LYS A 179 16.72 0.47 -16.16
CA LYS A 179 15.85 -0.31 -17.06
C LYS A 179 14.61 -0.90 -16.37
N ILE A 180 14.69 -1.20 -15.07
CA ILE A 180 13.55 -1.73 -14.28
C ILE A 180 12.76 -0.55 -13.68
N GLY A 181 13.44 0.46 -13.16
CA GLY A 181 12.82 1.61 -12.48
C GLY A 181 11.85 2.39 -13.37
N GLU A 182 12.23 2.68 -14.59
CA GLU A 182 11.37 3.38 -15.56
C GLU A 182 10.09 2.59 -15.88
N LYS A 183 10.17 1.25 -15.90
CA LYS A 183 9.02 0.38 -16.15
C LYS A 183 8.06 0.28 -14.95
N LEU A 184 8.51 0.57 -13.73
CA LEU A 184 7.72 0.47 -12.50
C LEU A 184 6.97 1.74 -12.14
N ASN A 185 7.34 2.90 -12.71
CA ASN A 185 6.61 4.16 -12.51
C ASN A 185 5.27 4.08 -13.23
N SER A 186 4.18 4.06 -12.47
CA SER A 186 2.86 3.86 -13.06
C SER A 186 1.73 4.18 -12.09
N PRO A 187 0.54 4.53 -12.59
CA PRO A 187 -0.66 4.59 -11.78
C PRO A 187 -0.98 3.19 -11.23
N THR A 188 -1.49 3.18 -10.01
CA THR A 188 -1.96 1.98 -9.32
C THR A 188 -3.41 2.17 -8.91
N TYR A 189 -4.19 1.09 -8.96
CA TYR A 189 -5.57 1.10 -8.49
C TYR A 189 -5.92 -0.21 -7.82
N SER A 190 -6.87 -0.18 -6.89
CA SER A 190 -7.41 -1.40 -6.29
C SER A 190 -8.88 -1.27 -5.92
N PHE A 191 -9.55 -2.43 -5.89
CA PHE A 191 -10.85 -2.59 -5.27
C PHE A 191 -10.71 -3.55 -4.10
N LYS A 192 -11.34 -3.24 -2.97
CA LYS A 192 -11.18 -3.96 -1.72
C LYS A 192 -12.53 -4.31 -1.12
N ILE A 193 -12.62 -5.50 -0.58
CA ILE A 193 -13.67 -5.87 0.37
C ILE A 193 -13.10 -5.59 1.77
N LEU A 194 -13.85 -4.85 2.58
CA LEU A 194 -13.45 -4.44 3.91
C LEU A 194 -14.28 -5.19 4.93
N ILE A 195 -13.60 -5.82 5.89
CA ILE A 195 -14.24 -6.47 7.02
C ILE A 195 -13.66 -5.87 8.31
N TRP A 196 -14.52 -5.28 9.11
CA TRP A 196 -14.15 -4.74 10.42
C TRP A 196 -14.35 -5.83 11.46
N PHE A 197 -13.32 -6.63 11.70
CA PHE A 197 -13.35 -7.76 12.61
C PHE A 197 -13.65 -7.35 14.07
N ASP A 198 -13.24 -6.17 14.49
CA ASP A 198 -13.56 -5.62 15.80
C ASP A 198 -15.08 -5.43 16.00
N GLN A 199 -15.77 -4.91 14.97
CA GLN A 199 -17.22 -4.76 14.96
C GLN A 199 -17.93 -6.12 14.92
N LEU A 200 -17.45 -7.00 14.05
CA LEU A 200 -17.99 -8.35 13.92
C LEU A 200 -17.85 -9.12 15.24
N TYR A 201 -16.68 -9.07 15.86
CA TYR A 201 -16.43 -9.72 17.15
C TYR A 201 -17.31 -9.14 18.27
N TYR A 202 -17.51 -7.82 18.28
CA TYR A 202 -18.39 -7.15 19.23
C TYR A 202 -19.85 -7.62 19.09
N ASP A 203 -20.35 -7.71 17.86
CA ASP A 203 -21.72 -8.13 17.60
C ASP A 203 -21.93 -9.63 17.95
N LEU A 204 -20.91 -10.49 17.72
CA LEU A 204 -20.99 -11.93 18.04
C LEU A 204 -20.77 -12.22 19.54
N PHE A 205 -19.88 -11.49 20.20
CA PHE A 205 -19.47 -11.71 21.59
C PHE A 205 -19.56 -10.47 22.47
N PRO A 206 -20.75 -9.88 22.67
CA PRO A 206 -20.90 -8.60 23.38
C PRO A 206 -20.50 -8.68 24.87
N LYS A 207 -20.58 -9.86 25.47
CA LYS A 207 -20.26 -10.09 26.89
C LYS A 207 -18.80 -10.50 27.14
N SER A 208 -17.97 -10.65 26.13
CA SER A 208 -16.58 -11.07 26.31
C SER A 208 -15.74 -10.06 27.08
N LYS A 209 -14.69 -10.52 27.78
CA LYS A 209 -13.74 -9.64 28.49
C LYS A 209 -13.01 -8.70 27.52
N VAL A 210 -12.74 -9.16 26.32
CA VAL A 210 -12.08 -8.37 25.26
C VAL A 210 -12.98 -7.23 24.81
N THR A 211 -14.26 -7.53 24.54
CA THR A 211 -15.27 -6.54 24.18
C THR A 211 -15.44 -5.48 25.25
N LYS A 212 -15.52 -5.89 26.53
CA LYS A 212 -15.67 -4.96 27.66
C LYS A 212 -14.43 -4.05 27.81
N LYS A 213 -13.21 -4.57 27.55
CA LYS A 213 -11.96 -3.80 27.72
C LYS A 213 -11.66 -2.88 26.54
N TYR A 214 -11.85 -3.34 25.31
CA TYR A 214 -11.42 -2.61 24.12
C TYR A 214 -12.60 -1.95 23.37
N GLY A 215 -13.79 -2.57 23.40
CA GLY A 215 -14.95 -2.11 22.66
C GLY A 215 -14.76 -2.09 21.15
N PRO A 216 -15.80 -1.79 20.38
CA PRO A 216 -15.63 -1.53 18.96
C PRO A 216 -15.05 -0.13 18.75
N ALA A 217 -14.15 0.00 17.77
CA ALA A 217 -13.74 1.33 17.35
C ALA A 217 -14.94 2.10 16.76
N VAL A 218 -15.11 3.33 17.16
CA VAL A 218 -16.15 4.20 16.60
C VAL A 218 -15.85 4.43 15.12
N TRP A 219 -16.80 4.06 14.29
CA TRP A 219 -16.73 4.38 12.84
C TRP A 219 -17.14 5.81 12.64
#